data_529b2c8c8a077c5c33c6e81ce340e236
#
_entry.id   529b2c8c8a077c5c33c6e81ce340e236
#
_cell.length_a   1.000
_cell.length_b   1.000
_cell.length_c   1.000
_cell.angle_alpha   90.00
_cell.angle_beta   90.00
_cell.angle_gamma   90.00
#
_symmetry.space_group_name_H-M   'P 1'
#
loop_
_entity.id
_entity.type
_entity.pdbx_description
1 polymer ?
#
loop_
_entity_poly.entity_id
_entity_poly.type
_entity_poly.pdbx_seq_one_letter_code
_entity_poly.pdbx_strand_id
1 'polypeptide(L)'
;MRASQFIIEALDSDAVNELDLYIMNNEDLYRRRFMPIITNIRRKIKRNIYDHNKVIKMWMYLVDDAAREYVKEFGSKDQDVKDVFPKETRLQVAQVIADRELENIKQGEYDAPKGTVS
;
A
#
# COMPACT_ATOMS: atom_id res chain seq x y z
N MET A 1 -15.56 -2.04 17.51
CA MET A 1 -14.20 -2.51 17.22
C MET A 1 -13.80 -3.66 18.12
N ARG A 2 -13.16 -4.64 17.56
CA ARG A 2 -12.75 -5.81 18.32
C ARG A 2 -11.49 -5.52 19.14
N ALA A 3 -11.40 -6.11 20.31
CA ALA A 3 -10.28 -5.85 21.21
C ALA A 3 -8.94 -6.28 20.59
N SER A 4 -8.90 -7.42 19.94
CA SER A 4 -7.66 -7.91 19.35
C SER A 4 -7.17 -6.97 18.24
N GLN A 5 -8.08 -6.49 17.43
CA GLN A 5 -7.74 -5.55 16.37
C GLN A 5 -7.22 -4.25 16.96
N PHE A 6 -7.85 -3.79 18.02
CA PHE A 6 -7.41 -2.57 18.68
C PHE A 6 -5.99 -2.71 19.23
N ILE A 7 -5.69 -3.84 19.85
CA ILE A 7 -4.37 -4.08 20.42
C ILE A 7 -3.30 -4.08 19.32
N ILE A 8 -3.57 -4.73 18.20
CA ILE A 8 -2.64 -4.77 17.07
C ILE A 8 -2.39 -3.37 16.54
N GLU A 9 -3.45 -2.61 16.37
CA GLU A 9 -3.32 -1.23 15.90
C GLU A 9 -2.52 -0.37 16.86
N ALA A 10 -2.70 -0.57 18.15
CA ALA A 10 -1.95 0.19 19.15
C ALA A 10 -0.46 -0.08 19.07
N LEU A 11 -0.06 -1.31 18.70
CA LEU A 11 1.35 -1.67 18.62
C LEU A 11 2.02 -1.12 17.36
N ASP A 12 1.31 -1.12 16.22
CA ASP A 12 1.92 -0.84 14.93
C ASP A 12 1.34 0.36 14.21
N SER A 13 0.28 0.95 14.73
CA SER A 13 -0.48 1.95 13.96
C SER A 13 0.35 3.15 13.51
N ASP A 14 1.25 3.64 14.36
CA ASP A 14 2.05 4.80 14.00
C ASP A 14 2.98 4.50 12.84
N ALA A 15 3.68 3.37 12.89
CA ALA A 15 4.59 3.00 11.82
C ALA A 15 3.83 2.67 10.54
N VAL A 16 2.71 1.98 10.65
CA VAL A 16 1.88 1.65 9.49
C VAL A 16 1.37 2.92 8.83
N ASN A 17 0.82 3.83 9.63
CA ASN A 17 0.30 5.08 9.10
C ASN A 17 1.39 5.94 8.48
N GLU A 18 2.54 5.99 9.11
CA GLU A 18 3.65 6.78 8.61
C GLU A 18 4.10 6.30 7.24
N LEU A 19 4.28 5.00 7.10
CA LEU A 19 4.73 4.43 5.83
C LEU A 19 3.65 4.56 4.76
N ASP A 20 2.39 4.33 5.11
CA ASP A 20 1.28 4.50 4.18
C ASP A 20 1.20 5.95 3.67
N LEU A 21 1.31 6.91 4.57
CA LEU A 21 1.30 8.33 4.20
C LEU A 21 2.50 8.68 3.31
N TYR A 22 3.66 8.14 3.63
CA TYR A 22 4.84 8.36 2.80
C TYR A 22 4.60 7.89 1.37
N ILE A 23 4.00 6.72 1.23
CA ILE A 23 3.68 6.16 -0.09
C ILE A 23 2.67 7.05 -0.81
N MET A 24 1.60 7.43 -0.14
CA MET A 24 0.53 8.20 -0.76
C MET A 24 0.97 9.61 -1.13
N ASN A 25 1.94 10.16 -0.40
CA ASN A 25 2.44 11.51 -0.68
C ASN A 25 3.65 11.51 -1.61
N ASN A 26 4.14 10.36 -2.00
CA ASN A 26 5.29 10.26 -2.90
C ASN A 26 4.80 10.11 -4.33
N GLU A 27 4.82 11.22 -5.06
CA GLU A 27 4.29 11.25 -6.42
C GLU A 27 5.04 10.30 -7.36
N ASP A 28 6.34 10.17 -7.17
CA ASP A 28 7.17 9.31 -8.00
C ASP A 28 6.80 7.83 -7.79
N LEU A 29 6.66 7.40 -6.55
CA LEU A 29 6.20 6.06 -6.24
C LEU A 29 4.79 5.82 -6.77
N TYR A 30 3.93 6.82 -6.65
CA TYR A 30 2.56 6.72 -7.11
C TYR A 30 2.51 6.45 -8.61
N ARG A 31 3.27 7.21 -9.38
CA ARG A 31 3.27 7.05 -10.84
C ARG A 31 3.96 5.78 -11.31
N ARG A 32 5.14 5.50 -10.75
CA ARG A 32 5.98 4.42 -11.26
C ARG A 32 5.61 3.05 -10.73
N ARG A 33 5.06 3.01 -9.53
CA ARG A 33 4.81 1.73 -8.86
C ARG A 33 3.35 1.50 -8.52
N PHE A 34 2.70 2.50 -7.95
CA PHE A 34 1.35 2.36 -7.45
C PHE A 34 0.35 2.17 -8.59
N MET A 35 0.34 3.08 -9.54
CA MET A 35 -0.62 3.02 -10.64
C MET A 35 -0.47 1.80 -11.54
N PRO A 36 0.74 1.32 -11.85
CA PRO A 36 0.85 0.06 -12.59
C PRO A 36 0.24 -1.13 -11.84
N ILE A 37 0.35 -1.15 -10.52
CA ILE A 37 -0.29 -2.21 -9.73
C ILE A 37 -1.81 -2.08 -9.83
N ILE A 38 -2.35 -0.88 -9.70
CA ILE A 38 -3.78 -0.63 -9.85
C ILE A 38 -4.27 -1.13 -11.21
N THR A 39 -3.56 -0.78 -12.26
CA THR A 39 -3.92 -1.22 -13.61
C THR A 39 -3.93 -2.74 -13.73
N ASN A 40 -2.95 -3.39 -13.13
CA ASN A 40 -2.88 -4.85 -13.14
C ASN A 40 -4.05 -5.48 -12.39
N ILE A 41 -4.39 -4.93 -11.23
CA ILE A 41 -5.50 -5.43 -10.43
C ILE A 41 -6.81 -5.28 -11.18
N ARG A 42 -7.04 -4.13 -11.78
CA ARG A 42 -8.26 -3.86 -12.54
C ARG A 42 -8.42 -4.88 -13.68
N ARG A 43 -7.32 -5.17 -14.36
CA ARG A 43 -7.35 -6.16 -15.45
C ARG A 43 -7.69 -7.54 -14.93
N LYS A 44 -7.13 -7.94 -13.78
CA LYS A 44 -7.40 -9.24 -13.20
C LYS A 44 -8.85 -9.37 -12.73
N ILE A 45 -9.40 -8.31 -12.16
CA ILE A 45 -10.81 -8.30 -11.77
C ILE A 45 -11.69 -8.44 -13.01
N LYS A 46 -11.38 -7.70 -14.05
CA LYS A 46 -12.14 -7.73 -15.29
C LYS A 46 -12.13 -9.11 -15.94
N ARG A 47 -11.00 -9.82 -15.83
CA ARG A 47 -10.86 -11.17 -16.39
C ARG A 47 -11.31 -12.26 -15.41
N ASN A 48 -11.77 -11.87 -14.25
CA ASN A 48 -12.21 -12.79 -13.21
C ASN A 48 -11.12 -13.76 -12.74
N ILE A 49 -9.89 -13.24 -12.65
CA ILE A 49 -8.74 -14.02 -12.18
C ILE A 49 -8.06 -13.34 -11.00
N TYR A 50 -8.78 -12.51 -10.28
CA TYR A 50 -8.24 -11.81 -9.12
C TYR A 50 -7.87 -12.79 -8.02
N ASP A 51 -6.67 -12.63 -7.46
CA ASP A 51 -6.19 -13.42 -6.34
C ASP A 51 -5.62 -12.46 -5.31
N HIS A 52 -6.32 -12.35 -4.18
CA HIS A 52 -5.98 -11.36 -3.16
C HIS A 52 -4.58 -11.57 -2.59
N ASN A 53 -4.17 -12.82 -2.37
CA ASN A 53 -2.85 -13.10 -1.83
C ASN A 53 -1.73 -12.68 -2.77
N LYS A 54 -1.94 -12.89 -4.06
CA LYS A 54 -0.97 -12.44 -5.06
C LYS A 54 -0.91 -10.92 -5.13
N VAL A 55 -2.04 -10.27 -4.97
CA VAL A 55 -2.12 -8.82 -4.98
C VAL A 55 -1.40 -8.23 -3.77
N ILE A 56 -1.56 -8.83 -2.60
CA ILE A 56 -0.82 -8.39 -1.42
C ILE A 56 0.68 -8.46 -1.67
N LYS A 57 1.16 -9.51 -2.33
CA LYS A 57 2.58 -9.61 -2.68
C LYS A 57 3.03 -8.48 -3.60
N MET A 58 2.20 -8.11 -4.55
CA MET A 58 2.51 -6.99 -5.43
C MET A 58 2.66 -5.69 -4.64
N TRP A 59 1.72 -5.43 -3.74
CA TRP A 59 1.81 -4.25 -2.87
C TRP A 59 3.03 -4.32 -1.95
N MET A 60 3.39 -5.53 -1.51
CA MET A 60 4.55 -5.69 -0.65
C MET A 60 5.85 -5.24 -1.32
N TYR A 61 6.01 -5.49 -2.63
CA TYR A 61 7.18 -4.98 -3.35
C TYR A 61 7.25 -3.46 -3.31
N LEU A 62 6.11 -2.81 -3.50
CA LEU A 62 6.07 -1.34 -3.42
C LEU A 62 6.37 -0.87 -2.00
N VAL A 63 5.79 -1.52 -1.01
CA VAL A 63 6.00 -1.16 0.40
C VAL A 63 7.47 -1.33 0.77
N ASP A 64 8.11 -2.40 0.32
CA ASP A 64 9.54 -2.62 0.59
C ASP A 64 10.40 -1.52 -0.02
N ASP A 65 10.10 -1.11 -1.25
CA ASP A 65 10.82 -0.01 -1.89
C ASP A 65 10.61 1.30 -1.14
N ALA A 66 9.37 1.56 -0.76
CA ALA A 66 9.03 2.79 -0.03
C ALA A 66 9.72 2.83 1.32
N ALA A 67 9.78 1.70 2.00
CA ALA A 67 10.44 1.62 3.31
C ALA A 67 11.93 1.92 3.17
N ARG A 68 12.57 1.40 2.12
CA ARG A 68 13.99 1.69 1.88
C ARG A 68 14.21 3.16 1.58
N GLU A 69 13.36 3.76 0.77
CA GLU A 69 13.46 5.18 0.46
C GLU A 69 13.23 6.05 1.70
N TYR A 70 12.28 5.65 2.52
CA TYR A 70 11.99 6.37 3.77
C TYR A 70 13.22 6.37 4.69
N VAL A 71 13.82 5.22 4.89
CA VAL A 71 14.99 5.10 5.76
C VAL A 71 16.15 5.89 5.20
N LYS A 72 16.32 5.88 3.89
CA LYS A 72 17.37 6.66 3.23
C LYS A 72 17.19 8.16 3.46
N GLU A 73 15.96 8.62 3.44
CA GLU A 73 15.64 10.04 3.54
C GLU A 73 15.60 10.53 4.98
N PHE A 74 15.04 9.74 5.89
CA PHE A 74 14.79 10.17 7.26
C PHE A 74 15.55 9.39 8.32
N GLY A 75 16.12 8.25 7.97
CA GLY A 75 16.82 7.42 8.93
C GLY A 75 18.27 7.84 9.12
N SER A 76 18.89 7.26 10.13
CA SER A 76 20.32 7.43 10.32
C SER A 76 21.09 6.47 9.43
N LYS A 77 22.40 6.73 9.26
CA LYS A 77 23.25 5.92 8.39
C LYS A 77 23.27 4.45 8.76
N ASP A 78 23.15 4.17 10.05
CA ASP A 78 23.27 2.82 10.56
C ASP A 78 21.95 2.11 10.73
N GLN A 79 20.83 2.78 10.39
CA GLN A 79 19.53 2.17 10.49
C GLN A 79 19.25 1.27 9.31
N ASP A 80 18.74 0.09 9.61
CA ASP A 80 18.29 -0.84 8.61
C ASP A 80 16.78 -0.72 8.46
N VAL A 81 16.26 -1.01 7.28
CA VAL A 81 14.83 -0.96 7.01
C VAL A 81 14.04 -1.80 8.02
N LYS A 82 14.53 -2.99 8.31
CA LYS A 82 13.83 -3.88 9.24
C LYS A 82 13.80 -3.38 10.68
N ASP A 83 14.66 -2.43 11.02
CA ASP A 83 14.66 -1.82 12.34
C ASP A 83 13.59 -0.75 12.46
N VAL A 84 13.38 0.00 11.39
CA VAL A 84 12.38 1.07 11.36
C VAL A 84 11.00 0.51 11.02
N PHE A 85 10.96 -0.37 10.03
CA PHE A 85 9.72 -1.01 9.58
C PHE A 85 9.94 -2.52 9.53
N PRO A 86 9.71 -3.23 10.63
CA PRO A 86 9.81 -4.69 10.64
C PRO A 86 8.91 -5.33 9.59
N LYS A 87 9.22 -6.55 9.22
CA LYS A 87 8.48 -7.24 8.18
C LYS A 87 6.97 -7.28 8.44
N GLU A 88 6.58 -7.49 9.70
CA GLU A 88 5.16 -7.52 10.07
C GLU A 88 4.50 -6.18 9.80
N THR A 89 5.20 -5.10 10.11
CA THR A 89 4.68 -3.75 9.85
C THR A 89 4.53 -3.51 8.36
N ARG A 90 5.55 -3.86 7.58
CA ARG A 90 5.48 -3.70 6.13
C ARG A 90 4.37 -4.53 5.52
N LEU A 91 4.21 -5.76 5.99
CA LEU A 91 3.12 -6.61 5.52
C LEU A 91 1.76 -6.02 5.86
N GLN A 92 1.63 -5.44 7.05
CA GLN A 92 0.38 -4.80 7.45
C GLN A 92 0.06 -3.61 6.56
N VAL A 93 1.07 -2.81 6.20
CA VAL A 93 0.88 -1.70 5.25
C VAL A 93 0.38 -2.24 3.91
N ALA A 94 1.00 -3.31 3.41
CA ALA A 94 0.58 -3.91 2.15
C ALA A 94 -0.85 -4.40 2.22
N GLN A 95 -1.26 -5.00 3.32
CA GLN A 95 -2.63 -5.47 3.50
C GLN A 95 -3.62 -4.32 3.57
N VAL A 96 -3.26 -3.25 4.28
CA VAL A 96 -4.11 -2.06 4.36
C VAL A 96 -4.32 -1.47 2.97
N ILE A 97 -3.25 -1.33 2.21
CA ILE A 97 -3.34 -0.80 0.86
C ILE A 97 -4.17 -1.73 -0.02
N ALA A 98 -3.93 -3.03 0.06
CA ALA A 98 -4.65 -4.00 -0.76
C ALA A 98 -6.15 -3.92 -0.53
N ASP A 99 -6.56 -3.86 0.73
CA ASP A 99 -7.98 -3.80 1.07
C ASP A 99 -8.60 -2.47 0.67
N ARG A 100 -7.91 -1.38 0.97
CA ARG A 100 -8.42 -0.05 0.62
C ARG A 100 -8.55 0.14 -0.88
N GLU A 101 -7.52 -0.26 -1.64
CA GLU A 101 -7.52 -0.02 -3.07
C GLU A 101 -8.45 -0.98 -3.81
N LEU A 102 -8.64 -2.19 -3.30
CA LEU A 102 -9.65 -3.07 -3.87
C LEU A 102 -11.03 -2.43 -3.78
N GLU A 103 -11.36 -1.86 -2.63
CA GLU A 103 -12.63 -1.18 -2.44
C GLU A 103 -12.73 0.04 -3.37
N ASN A 104 -11.67 0.83 -3.45
CA ASN A 104 -11.66 1.99 -4.33
C ASN A 104 -11.86 1.60 -5.79
N ILE A 105 -11.24 0.52 -6.23
CA ILE A 105 -11.41 0.02 -7.59
C ILE A 105 -12.87 -0.40 -7.82
N LYS A 106 -13.44 -1.11 -6.88
CA LYS A 106 -14.84 -1.56 -7.00
C LYS A 106 -15.82 -0.41 -7.04
N GLN A 107 -15.48 0.68 -6.37
CA GLN A 107 -16.33 1.87 -6.36
C GLN A 107 -16.10 2.78 -7.57
N GLY A 108 -15.22 2.41 -8.47
CA GLY A 108 -14.97 3.15 -9.70
C GLY A 108 -14.07 4.36 -9.54
N GLU A 109 -13.28 4.43 -8.47
CA GLU A 109 -12.41 5.58 -8.21
C GLU A 109 -11.37 5.79 -9.32
N TYR A 110 -10.99 4.71 -9.99
CA TYR A 110 -9.97 4.77 -11.04
C TYR A 110 -10.57 4.72 -12.43
N ASP A 111 -11.89 4.73 -12.54
CA ASP A 111 -12.55 4.75 -13.84
C ASP A 111 -12.52 6.16 -14.41
N ALA A 112 -12.60 6.28 -15.73
CA ALA A 112 -12.67 7.59 -16.36
C ALA A 112 -13.91 8.33 -15.84
N PRO A 113 -13.76 9.59 -15.40
CA PRO A 113 -14.88 10.34 -14.86
C PRO A 113 -15.83 10.76 -15.99
N LYS A 114 -16.86 9.99 -16.18
CA LYS A 114 -17.81 10.18 -17.28
C LYS A 114 -18.45 11.56 -17.30
N GLY A 115 -18.75 12.08 -16.14
CA GLY A 115 -19.37 13.40 -16.05
C GLY A 115 -18.47 14.53 -16.46
N THR A 116 -17.17 14.35 -16.31
CA THR A 116 -16.20 15.38 -16.65
C THR A 116 -15.70 15.26 -18.08
N VAL A 117 -15.73 14.07 -18.60
CA VAL A 117 -15.24 13.80 -19.95
C VAL A 117 -16.23 14.24 -21.00
N SER A 118 -17.46 14.08 -20.70
CA SER A 118 -18.55 14.40 -21.64
C SER A 118 -18.60 15.85 -22.01
#